data_1b4babc80c6e4702e2c55c2bacbff71d
#
_entry.id   1b4babc80c6e4702e2c55c2bacbff71d
#
_cell.length_a   1.000
_cell.length_b   1.000
_cell.length_c   1.000
_cell.angle_alpha   90.00
_cell.angle_beta   90.00
_cell.angle_gamma   90.00
#
_symmetry.space_group_name_H-M   'P 1'
#
loop_
_entity.id
_entity.type
_entity.pdbx_description
1 polymer ?
#
loop_
_entity_poly.entity_id
_entity_poly.type
_entity_poly.pdbx_seq_one_letter_code
_entity_poly.pdbx_strand_id
1 'polypeptide(L)'
;STIPHIFFHTLVVDTSRAFDDNIAISKQDGMNKVKDYNYVMTTVDEFCRILEEMYTRGYVLVSIYDVASYETQADGTQVMKHQPIYLPEGKKPFVLSVDDVSYYEYMTGHGFASKLVVGEDGTPTSEYTNSDGSLSYGSYDVVPILDDFVETHPDFSYRGAKGIIALTGYEGIFGYRTSDFWYNSNCDYFDQYFSWNLENNLKKKQTMYQPNPNIEQDKESAKQVAQACRDDGWLFASHTWGHNKVGDSGSYERFESDSRLWDREVKPLLGDVDIIIYPQG
;
A
#
# COMPACT_ATOMS: atom_id res chain seq x y z
N SER A 1 0.40 14.82 -24.49
CA SER A 1 1.35 13.74 -24.17
C SER A 1 0.73 12.82 -23.15
N THR A 2 1.02 11.53 -23.22
CA THR A 2 0.60 10.55 -22.23
C THR A 2 1.44 10.74 -20.97
N ILE A 3 0.80 10.78 -19.79
CA ILE A 3 1.47 10.80 -18.49
C ILE A 3 1.54 9.34 -18.02
N PRO A 4 2.73 8.73 -17.88
CA PRO A 4 2.84 7.37 -17.40
C PRO A 4 2.51 7.31 -15.91
N HIS A 5 1.83 6.24 -15.53
CA HIS A 5 1.70 5.80 -14.15
C HIS A 5 2.62 4.58 -13.98
N ILE A 6 3.49 4.64 -12.99
CA ILE A 6 4.34 3.52 -12.59
C ILE A 6 3.96 3.09 -11.18
N PHE A 7 4.00 1.79 -10.93
CA PHE A 7 3.67 1.25 -9.63
C PHE A 7 4.76 0.31 -9.12
N PHE A 8 4.86 0.22 -7.82
CA PHE A 8 5.76 -0.67 -7.10
C PHE A 8 4.95 -1.43 -6.04
N HIS A 9 5.53 -2.49 -5.52
CA HIS A 9 5.09 -3.15 -4.30
C HIS A 9 6.12 -2.88 -3.19
N THR A 10 5.87 -3.38 -1.99
CA THR A 10 6.86 -3.37 -0.89
C THR A 10 8.20 -3.91 -1.38
N LEU A 11 9.29 -3.19 -1.05
CA LEU A 11 10.62 -3.48 -1.56
C LEU A 11 11.31 -4.63 -0.82
N VAL A 12 12.11 -5.39 -1.56
CA VAL A 12 13.03 -6.37 -0.97
C VAL A 12 14.23 -5.64 -0.38
N VAL A 13 14.39 -5.72 0.95
CA VAL A 13 15.49 -5.14 1.71
C VAL A 13 16.70 -6.10 1.74
N ASP A 14 16.43 -7.37 2.03
CA ASP A 14 17.46 -8.41 2.15
C ASP A 14 17.20 -9.53 1.13
N THR A 15 17.93 -9.46 0.02
CA THR A 15 17.83 -10.42 -1.09
C THR A 15 18.25 -11.83 -0.68
N SER A 16 19.15 -11.97 0.31
CA SER A 16 19.59 -13.28 0.80
C SER A 16 18.48 -14.02 1.55
N ARG A 17 17.52 -13.30 2.11
CA ARG A 17 16.35 -13.87 2.78
C ARG A 17 15.17 -14.03 1.83
N ALA A 18 14.90 -13.02 0.99
CA ALA A 18 13.75 -13.03 0.11
C ALA A 18 13.87 -14.08 -1.00
N PHE A 19 15.08 -14.33 -1.50
CA PHE A 19 15.34 -15.26 -2.59
C PHE A 19 15.96 -16.60 -2.15
N ASP A 20 15.96 -16.90 -0.86
CA ASP A 20 16.34 -18.23 -0.34
C ASP A 20 15.10 -19.14 -0.32
N ASP A 21 15.16 -20.22 -1.10
CA ASP A 21 14.09 -21.24 -1.19
C ASP A 21 13.72 -21.87 0.15
N ASN A 22 14.63 -21.87 1.13
CA ASN A 22 14.38 -22.43 2.44
C ASN A 22 13.76 -21.43 3.42
N ILE A 23 13.99 -20.14 3.20
CA ILE A 23 13.51 -19.06 4.06
C ILE A 23 12.15 -18.52 3.55
N ALA A 24 12.01 -18.31 2.25
CA ALA A 24 10.84 -17.72 1.63
C ALA A 24 9.64 -18.69 1.53
N ILE A 25 9.45 -19.52 2.54
CA ILE A 25 8.29 -20.41 2.68
C ILE A 25 7.24 -19.71 3.52
N SER A 26 6.09 -19.43 2.93
CA SER A 26 4.97 -18.81 3.63
C SER A 26 4.52 -19.68 4.80
N LYS A 27 4.44 -19.09 5.99
CA LYS A 27 3.91 -19.76 7.18
C LYS A 27 2.41 -20.02 7.10
N GLN A 28 1.71 -19.24 6.25
CA GLN A 28 0.25 -19.34 6.10
C GLN A 28 -0.17 -20.54 5.23
N ASP A 29 0.52 -20.76 4.11
CA ASP A 29 0.14 -21.75 3.10
C ASP A 29 1.23 -22.77 2.79
N GLY A 30 2.43 -22.62 3.34
CA GLY A 30 3.58 -23.49 3.11
C GLY A 30 4.17 -23.39 1.70
N MET A 31 3.75 -22.40 0.91
CA MET A 31 4.24 -22.21 -0.46
C MET A 31 5.54 -21.41 -0.47
N ASN A 32 6.45 -21.81 -1.38
CA ASN A 32 7.65 -21.03 -1.67
C ASN A 32 7.29 -19.78 -2.47
N LYS A 33 7.68 -18.62 -1.95
CA LYS A 33 7.37 -17.30 -2.52
C LYS A 33 8.46 -16.73 -3.43
N VAL A 34 9.62 -17.35 -3.52
CA VAL A 34 10.76 -16.84 -4.33
C VAL A 34 10.34 -16.53 -5.76
N LYS A 35 9.55 -17.42 -6.38
CA LYS A 35 9.08 -17.22 -7.74
C LYS A 35 8.19 -15.98 -7.87
N ASP A 36 7.27 -15.80 -6.92
CA ASP A 36 6.35 -14.66 -6.91
C ASP A 36 7.12 -13.36 -6.70
N TYR A 37 8.06 -13.34 -5.75
CA TYR A 37 8.92 -12.18 -5.50
C TYR A 37 9.74 -11.78 -6.74
N ASN A 38 10.31 -12.75 -7.46
CA ASN A 38 11.05 -12.49 -8.70
C ASN A 38 10.19 -11.89 -9.83
N TYR A 39 8.88 -12.09 -9.80
CA TYR A 39 7.99 -11.56 -10.85
C TYR A 39 7.51 -10.15 -10.56
N VAL A 40 7.30 -9.79 -9.29
CA VAL A 40 6.54 -8.57 -8.97
C VAL A 40 7.26 -7.63 -8.00
N MET A 41 8.28 -8.11 -7.27
CA MET A 41 8.98 -7.31 -6.27
C MET A 41 10.22 -6.65 -6.86
N THR A 42 10.51 -5.45 -6.38
CA THR A 42 11.72 -4.68 -6.69
C THR A 42 12.58 -4.63 -5.43
N THR A 43 13.89 -4.66 -5.56
CA THR A 43 14.81 -4.46 -4.44
C THR A 43 14.97 -2.98 -4.11
N VAL A 44 15.40 -2.66 -2.89
CA VAL A 44 15.74 -1.29 -2.49
C VAL A 44 16.77 -0.68 -3.44
N ASP A 45 17.83 -1.42 -3.79
CA ASP A 45 18.88 -0.94 -4.72
C ASP A 45 18.33 -0.65 -6.12
N GLU A 46 17.43 -1.48 -6.63
CA GLU A 46 16.80 -1.25 -7.94
C GLU A 46 15.91 -0.03 -7.90
N PHE A 47 15.11 0.13 -6.84
CA PHE A 47 14.23 1.29 -6.71
C PHE A 47 15.02 2.60 -6.65
N CYS A 48 16.08 2.67 -5.84
CA CYS A 48 16.96 3.83 -5.79
C CYS A 48 17.55 4.16 -7.18
N ARG A 49 18.02 3.16 -7.93
CA ARG A 49 18.55 3.35 -9.29
C ARG A 49 17.46 3.80 -10.26
N ILE A 50 16.24 3.32 -10.11
CA ILE A 50 15.10 3.76 -10.94
C ILE A 50 14.80 5.24 -10.69
N LEU A 51 14.80 5.70 -9.44
CA LEU A 51 14.60 7.12 -9.11
C LEU A 51 15.69 8.00 -9.74
N GLU A 52 16.95 7.64 -9.58
CA GLU A 52 18.09 8.33 -10.18
C GLU A 52 18.00 8.41 -11.70
N GLU A 53 17.65 7.29 -12.34
CA GLU A 53 17.51 7.22 -13.79
C GLU A 53 16.33 8.05 -14.29
N MET A 54 15.22 8.05 -13.59
CA MET A 54 14.06 8.88 -13.91
C MET A 54 14.40 10.36 -13.77
N TYR A 55 15.07 10.75 -12.70
CA TYR A 55 15.54 12.13 -12.51
C TYR A 55 16.46 12.57 -13.64
N THR A 56 17.48 11.77 -13.98
CA THR A 56 18.43 12.03 -15.05
C THR A 56 17.74 12.16 -16.41
N ARG A 57 16.69 11.39 -16.67
CA ARG A 57 15.88 11.47 -17.91
C ARG A 57 14.85 12.60 -17.90
N GLY A 58 14.84 13.41 -16.86
CA GLY A 58 13.98 14.59 -16.76
C GLY A 58 12.52 14.27 -16.42
N TYR A 59 12.24 13.12 -15.78
CA TYR A 59 10.92 12.88 -15.23
C TYR A 59 10.69 13.73 -13.97
N VAL A 60 9.42 14.12 -13.76
CA VAL A 60 8.97 14.92 -12.62
C VAL A 60 7.71 14.28 -12.06
N LEU A 61 7.73 13.94 -10.79
CA LEU A 61 6.61 13.37 -10.07
C LEU A 61 5.49 14.42 -9.94
N VAL A 62 4.29 14.06 -10.32
CA VAL A 62 3.10 14.92 -10.23
C VAL A 62 2.00 14.19 -9.47
N SER A 63 1.16 14.93 -8.77
CA SER A 63 -0.04 14.37 -8.16
C SER A 63 -1.04 13.93 -9.24
N ILE A 64 -1.80 12.87 -8.97
CA ILE A 64 -2.92 12.49 -9.86
C ILE A 64 -3.94 13.64 -9.97
N TYR A 65 -4.09 14.47 -8.93
CA TYR A 65 -4.95 15.64 -8.94
C TYR A 65 -4.41 16.82 -9.77
N ASP A 66 -3.09 16.86 -10.05
CA ASP A 66 -2.53 17.77 -11.06
C ASP A 66 -2.83 17.31 -12.48
N VAL A 67 -3.08 16.00 -12.69
CA VAL A 67 -3.46 15.45 -14.00
C VAL A 67 -4.94 15.68 -14.27
N ALA A 68 -5.79 15.41 -13.30
CA ALA A 68 -7.24 15.60 -13.40
C ALA A 68 -7.83 15.87 -12.02
N SER A 69 -8.80 16.75 -11.94
CA SER A 69 -9.52 17.08 -10.72
C SER A 69 -11.00 17.30 -10.97
N TYR A 70 -11.81 17.22 -9.92
CA TYR A 70 -13.24 17.51 -9.99
C TYR A 70 -13.47 19.01 -10.07
N GLU A 71 -14.33 19.41 -11.01
CA GLU A 71 -14.93 20.75 -11.05
C GLU A 71 -16.42 20.66 -10.75
N THR A 72 -16.89 21.47 -9.79
CA THR A 72 -18.31 21.58 -9.49
C THR A 72 -18.96 22.50 -10.51
N GLN A 73 -19.95 21.98 -11.23
CA GLN A 73 -20.76 22.74 -12.20
C GLN A 73 -21.80 23.61 -11.48
N ALA A 74 -22.43 24.52 -12.22
CA ALA A 74 -23.43 25.45 -11.68
C ALA A 74 -24.67 24.75 -11.08
N ASP A 75 -24.98 23.53 -11.52
CA ASP A 75 -26.06 22.68 -11.01
C ASP A 75 -25.67 21.82 -9.82
N GLY A 76 -24.41 21.95 -9.31
CA GLY A 76 -23.86 21.17 -8.20
C GLY A 76 -23.26 19.82 -8.60
N THR A 77 -23.32 19.42 -9.88
CA THR A 77 -22.68 18.20 -10.35
C THR A 77 -21.17 18.33 -10.35
N GLN A 78 -20.46 17.25 -10.05
CA GLN A 78 -19.00 17.17 -10.14
C GLN A 78 -18.60 16.48 -11.44
N VAL A 79 -17.71 17.10 -12.19
CA VAL A 79 -17.20 16.58 -13.45
C VAL A 79 -15.67 16.52 -13.38
N MET A 80 -15.10 15.34 -13.66
CA MET A 80 -13.67 15.19 -13.77
C MET A 80 -13.13 15.92 -14.99
N LYS A 81 -12.16 16.80 -14.79
CA LYS A 81 -11.51 17.55 -15.87
C LYS A 81 -10.00 17.42 -15.81
N HIS A 82 -9.41 17.29 -16.99
CA HIS A 82 -7.97 17.39 -17.15
C HIS A 82 -7.45 18.77 -16.72
N GLN A 83 -6.36 18.78 -15.97
CA GLN A 83 -5.66 19.99 -15.54
C GLN A 83 -4.38 20.18 -16.32
N PRO A 84 -4.02 21.42 -16.71
CA PRO A 84 -2.77 21.69 -17.39
C PRO A 84 -1.59 21.65 -16.39
N ILE A 85 -0.57 20.84 -16.70
CA ILE A 85 0.68 20.79 -15.94
C ILE A 85 1.76 21.56 -16.71
N TYR A 86 2.37 22.55 -16.06
CA TYR A 86 3.44 23.37 -16.66
C TYR A 86 4.79 22.99 -16.06
N LEU A 87 5.62 22.34 -16.85
CA LEU A 87 6.97 21.93 -16.48
C LEU A 87 8.01 22.68 -17.33
N PRO A 88 9.25 22.81 -16.86
CA PRO A 88 10.36 23.31 -17.68
C PRO A 88 10.53 22.50 -18.98
N GLU A 89 11.10 23.12 -19.99
CA GLU A 89 11.38 22.46 -21.27
C GLU A 89 12.20 21.17 -21.07
N GLY A 90 11.80 20.10 -21.74
CA GLY A 90 12.44 18.79 -21.64
C GLY A 90 12.02 17.92 -20.45
N LYS A 91 11.32 18.47 -19.45
CA LYS A 91 10.78 17.69 -18.33
C LYS A 91 9.48 16.96 -18.72
N LYS A 92 9.23 15.79 -18.07
CA LYS A 92 8.12 14.86 -18.39
C LYS A 92 7.40 14.49 -17.11
N PRO A 93 6.07 14.68 -17.01
CA PRO A 93 5.34 14.29 -15.81
C PRO A 93 5.14 12.77 -15.73
N PHE A 94 5.11 12.23 -14.51
CA PHE A 94 4.68 10.86 -14.22
C PHE A 94 3.95 10.81 -12.87
N VAL A 95 3.13 9.78 -12.67
CA VAL A 95 2.47 9.46 -11.40
C VAL A 95 3.08 8.17 -10.86
N LEU A 96 3.23 8.07 -9.55
CA LEU A 96 3.73 6.88 -8.86
C LEU A 96 2.70 6.35 -7.87
N SER A 97 2.53 5.03 -7.80
CA SER A 97 1.87 4.37 -6.67
C SER A 97 2.74 3.28 -6.07
N VAL A 98 2.46 2.96 -4.83
CA VAL A 98 2.94 1.75 -4.18
C VAL A 98 1.74 0.94 -3.72
N ASP A 99 1.66 -0.30 -4.23
CA ASP A 99 0.54 -1.18 -4.03
C ASP A 99 0.82 -2.14 -2.88
N ASP A 100 -0.23 -2.61 -2.22
CA ASP A 100 -0.14 -3.61 -1.14
C ASP A 100 0.68 -3.18 0.09
N VAL A 101 0.61 -1.91 0.50
CA VAL A 101 1.32 -1.41 1.69
C VAL A 101 0.64 -1.91 2.98
N SER A 102 0.46 -3.21 3.06
CA SER A 102 -0.12 -3.93 4.19
C SER A 102 0.92 -4.78 4.92
N TYR A 103 2.09 -5.01 4.32
CA TYR A 103 3.17 -5.84 4.88
C TYR A 103 2.61 -7.16 5.39
N TYR A 104 2.13 -7.97 4.46
CA TYR A 104 1.42 -9.22 4.75
C TYR A 104 2.21 -10.17 5.63
N GLU A 105 1.51 -11.04 6.37
CA GLU A 105 2.15 -11.99 7.26
C GLU A 105 3.15 -12.90 6.56
N TYR A 106 2.91 -13.25 5.30
CA TYR A 106 3.85 -14.06 4.52
C TYR A 106 5.18 -13.36 4.21
N MET A 107 5.24 -12.03 4.33
CA MET A 107 6.47 -11.24 4.16
C MET A 107 7.31 -11.20 5.45
N THR A 108 6.69 -11.48 6.60
CA THR A 108 7.33 -11.35 7.91
C THR A 108 8.56 -12.24 8.03
N GLY A 109 9.72 -11.62 8.22
CA GLY A 109 10.99 -12.32 8.33
C GLY A 109 11.60 -12.76 7.00
N HIS A 110 11.01 -12.39 5.86
CA HIS A 110 11.46 -12.78 4.52
C HIS A 110 12.22 -11.67 3.79
N GLY A 111 12.83 -10.74 4.53
CA GLY A 111 13.69 -9.70 3.94
C GLY A 111 12.95 -8.47 3.44
N PHE A 112 11.75 -8.22 3.94
CA PHE A 112 10.96 -7.01 3.70
C PHE A 112 10.87 -6.16 4.97
N ALA A 113 10.55 -4.87 4.82
CA ALA A 113 10.12 -4.07 5.96
C ALA A 113 8.90 -4.71 6.63
N SER A 114 8.72 -4.47 7.93
CA SER A 114 7.60 -5.05 8.70
C SER A 114 6.43 -4.10 8.85
N LYS A 115 6.71 -2.79 8.85
CA LYS A 115 5.69 -1.74 9.02
C LYS A 115 6.16 -0.41 8.45
N LEU A 116 5.18 0.45 8.12
CA LEU A 116 5.38 1.89 8.22
C LEU A 116 5.09 2.36 9.65
N VAL A 117 5.92 3.24 10.15
CA VAL A 117 5.80 3.85 11.47
C VAL A 117 6.02 5.36 11.39
N VAL A 118 5.66 6.09 12.43
CA VAL A 118 5.97 7.51 12.54
C VAL A 118 7.37 7.64 13.14
N GLY A 119 8.27 8.30 12.43
CA GLY A 119 9.62 8.59 12.89
C GLY A 119 9.67 9.61 14.04
N GLU A 120 10.84 9.81 14.63
CA GLU A 120 11.04 10.79 15.71
C GLU A 120 10.78 12.24 15.28
N ASP A 121 10.96 12.51 14.00
CA ASP A 121 10.69 13.82 13.35
C ASP A 121 9.21 13.99 12.94
N GLY A 122 8.38 12.96 13.13
CA GLY A 122 6.96 12.95 12.77
C GLY A 122 6.68 12.53 11.33
N THR A 123 7.70 12.22 10.51
CA THR A 123 7.54 11.75 9.13
C THR A 123 7.36 10.23 9.04
N PRO A 124 6.80 9.69 7.94
CA PRO A 124 6.71 8.25 7.74
C PRO A 124 8.09 7.62 7.58
N THR A 125 8.35 6.53 8.29
CA THR A 125 9.58 5.72 8.12
C THR A 125 9.23 4.23 8.18
N SER A 126 10.20 3.35 7.88
CA SER A 126 9.99 1.90 7.91
C SER A 126 10.62 1.26 9.14
N GLU A 127 9.92 0.27 9.70
CA GLU A 127 10.47 -0.70 10.65
C GLU A 127 10.96 -1.93 9.88
N TYR A 128 12.16 -2.42 10.21
CA TYR A 128 12.74 -3.63 9.66
C TYR A 128 13.19 -4.57 10.76
N THR A 129 12.82 -5.85 10.66
CA THR A 129 13.27 -6.89 11.59
C THR A 129 14.53 -7.55 11.06
N ASN A 130 15.66 -7.32 11.74
CA ASN A 130 16.95 -7.89 11.43
C ASN A 130 16.97 -9.42 11.61
N SER A 131 18.02 -10.07 11.10
CA SER A 131 18.17 -11.54 11.20
C SER A 131 18.32 -12.04 12.63
N ASP A 132 18.82 -11.21 13.54
CA ASP A 132 18.93 -11.50 14.98
C ASP A 132 17.66 -11.20 15.77
N GLY A 133 16.61 -10.70 15.11
CA GLY A 133 15.33 -10.32 15.71
C GLY A 133 15.29 -8.90 16.27
N SER A 134 16.40 -8.15 16.20
CA SER A 134 16.40 -6.72 16.58
C SER A 134 15.64 -5.88 15.55
N LEU A 135 15.11 -4.72 15.97
CA LEU A 135 14.42 -3.78 15.10
C LEU A 135 15.36 -2.66 14.67
N SER A 136 15.26 -2.29 13.40
CA SER A 136 15.87 -1.10 12.82
C SER A 136 14.80 -0.21 12.22
N TYR A 137 15.04 1.09 12.20
CA TYR A 137 14.14 2.08 11.63
C TYR A 137 14.90 2.90 10.59
N GLY A 138 14.25 3.17 9.44
CA GLY A 138 14.89 3.90 8.34
C GLY A 138 14.18 3.73 7.02
N SER A 139 14.87 4.09 5.94
CA SER A 139 14.34 4.11 4.59
C SER A 139 14.46 2.74 3.93
N TYR A 140 13.59 1.81 4.32
CA TYR A 140 13.58 0.42 3.86
C TYR A 140 12.48 0.12 2.83
N ASP A 141 11.63 1.10 2.50
CA ASP A 141 10.55 0.88 1.53
C ASP A 141 10.29 2.15 0.70
N VAL A 142 9.42 2.04 -0.29
CA VAL A 142 9.10 3.09 -1.29
C VAL A 142 8.81 4.44 -0.63
N VAL A 143 7.99 4.47 0.44
CA VAL A 143 7.53 5.72 1.06
C VAL A 143 8.72 6.53 1.60
N PRO A 144 9.50 6.07 2.58
CA PRO A 144 10.58 6.87 3.12
C PRO A 144 11.73 7.08 2.12
N ILE A 145 12.01 6.12 1.21
CA ILE A 145 13.05 6.31 0.19
C ILE A 145 12.67 7.42 -0.79
N LEU A 146 11.42 7.48 -1.22
CA LEU A 146 10.96 8.56 -2.11
C LEU A 146 10.98 9.92 -1.40
N ASP A 147 10.65 9.94 -0.11
CA ASP A 147 10.69 11.17 0.70
C ASP A 147 12.11 11.70 0.81
N ASP A 148 13.09 10.87 1.14
CA ASP A 148 14.52 11.22 1.16
C ASP A 148 14.99 11.69 -0.22
N PHE A 149 14.54 11.03 -1.29
CA PHE A 149 14.92 11.40 -2.65
C PHE A 149 14.37 12.78 -3.04
N VAL A 150 13.11 13.06 -2.74
CA VAL A 150 12.49 14.38 -3.02
C VAL A 150 13.11 15.48 -2.16
N GLU A 151 13.49 15.19 -0.91
CA GLU A 151 14.18 16.16 -0.05
C GLU A 151 15.52 16.58 -0.67
N THR A 152 16.29 15.63 -1.20
CA THR A 152 17.58 15.89 -1.83
C THR A 152 17.47 16.39 -3.27
N HIS A 153 16.35 16.13 -3.95
CA HIS A 153 16.07 16.52 -5.34
C HIS A 153 14.68 17.20 -5.44
N PRO A 154 14.52 18.41 -4.89
CA PRO A 154 13.19 19.05 -4.80
C PRO A 154 12.56 19.35 -6.17
N ASP A 155 13.36 19.47 -7.22
CA ASP A 155 12.89 19.65 -8.61
C ASP A 155 12.41 18.34 -9.27
N PHE A 156 12.57 17.19 -8.59
CA PHE A 156 11.96 15.93 -9.00
C PHE A 156 10.46 15.88 -8.71
N SER A 157 9.96 16.71 -7.78
CA SER A 157 8.56 16.75 -7.38
C SER A 157 7.90 18.07 -7.77
N TYR A 158 6.77 17.99 -8.46
CA TYR A 158 5.97 19.16 -8.84
C TYR A 158 5.09 19.58 -7.66
N ARG A 159 5.36 20.78 -7.12
CA ARG A 159 4.61 21.35 -5.97
C ARG A 159 4.60 20.46 -4.71
N GLY A 160 5.64 19.68 -4.50
CA GLY A 160 5.72 18.77 -3.36
C GLY A 160 4.88 17.50 -3.50
N ALA A 161 4.46 17.15 -4.73
CA ALA A 161 3.71 15.92 -4.97
C ALA A 161 4.49 14.69 -4.48
N LYS A 162 3.77 13.79 -3.84
CA LYS A 162 4.22 12.45 -3.47
C LYS A 162 3.46 11.39 -4.30
N GLY A 163 3.67 10.13 -3.98
CA GLY A 163 2.97 9.03 -4.62
C GLY A 163 1.59 8.75 -4.01
N ILE A 164 1.01 7.64 -4.47
CA ILE A 164 -0.26 7.10 -3.99
C ILE A 164 0.04 5.78 -3.26
N ILE A 165 -0.39 5.68 -2.01
CA ILE A 165 -0.33 4.44 -1.22
C ILE A 165 -1.64 3.69 -1.43
N ALA A 166 -1.58 2.56 -2.16
CA ALA A 166 -2.73 1.72 -2.42
C ALA A 166 -2.79 0.58 -1.40
N LEU A 167 -3.86 0.55 -0.62
CA LEU A 167 -4.01 -0.35 0.51
C LEU A 167 -5.06 -1.42 0.24
N THR A 168 -4.78 -2.62 0.70
CA THR A 168 -5.78 -3.65 1.00
C THR A 168 -6.12 -3.62 2.48
N GLY A 169 -7.19 -4.31 2.89
CA GLY A 169 -7.63 -4.28 4.28
C GLY A 169 -7.57 -5.62 5.00
N TYR A 170 -7.53 -6.73 4.26
CA TYR A 170 -7.77 -8.06 4.83
C TYR A 170 -6.75 -8.50 5.91
N GLU A 171 -5.51 -8.09 5.83
CA GLU A 171 -4.52 -8.30 6.91
C GLU A 171 -4.20 -7.00 7.68
N GLY A 172 -5.05 -5.97 7.51
CA GLY A 172 -4.80 -4.65 8.07
C GLY A 172 -3.97 -3.77 7.16
N ILE A 173 -3.53 -2.63 7.66
CA ILE A 173 -2.82 -1.60 6.89
C ILE A 173 -1.48 -1.23 7.52
N PHE A 174 -0.52 -0.85 6.71
CA PHE A 174 0.83 -0.41 7.14
C PHE A 174 1.61 -1.42 7.98
N GLY A 175 1.24 -2.71 7.97
CA GLY A 175 1.85 -3.75 8.80
C GLY A 175 1.20 -3.94 10.18
N TYR A 176 0.20 -3.12 10.53
CA TYR A 176 -0.62 -3.29 11.71
C TYR A 176 -1.78 -4.23 11.42
N ARG A 177 -2.03 -5.19 12.30
CA ARG A 177 -3.06 -6.22 12.13
C ARG A 177 -4.42 -5.70 12.59
N THR A 178 -4.99 -4.77 11.80
CA THR A 178 -6.18 -3.98 12.14
C THR A 178 -7.51 -4.60 11.73
N SER A 179 -7.50 -5.70 10.94
CA SER A 179 -8.72 -6.32 10.44
C SER A 179 -9.45 -7.09 11.54
N ASP A 180 -10.60 -6.58 11.98
CA ASP A 180 -11.47 -7.33 12.90
C ASP A 180 -11.96 -8.64 12.29
N PHE A 181 -12.16 -8.66 10.98
CA PHE A 181 -12.61 -9.85 10.26
C PHE A 181 -11.69 -11.06 10.51
N TRP A 182 -10.37 -10.88 10.42
CA TRP A 182 -9.42 -11.97 10.61
C TRP A 182 -8.85 -12.08 12.02
N TYR A 183 -8.59 -10.97 12.69
CA TYR A 183 -7.83 -10.94 13.95
C TYR A 183 -8.66 -10.75 15.21
N ASN A 184 -9.96 -10.41 15.08
CA ASN A 184 -10.83 -10.32 16.24
C ASN A 184 -11.66 -11.61 16.37
N SER A 185 -11.45 -12.35 17.48
CA SER A 185 -12.21 -13.58 17.75
C SER A 185 -13.71 -13.33 17.97
N ASN A 186 -14.08 -12.09 18.33
CA ASN A 186 -15.46 -11.68 18.61
C ASN A 186 -16.07 -10.87 17.45
N CYS A 187 -15.55 -11.00 16.23
CA CYS A 187 -16.09 -10.30 15.06
C CYS A 187 -17.54 -10.75 14.81
N ASP A 188 -18.50 -9.83 14.98
CA ASP A 188 -19.94 -10.09 14.92
C ASP A 188 -20.53 -10.01 13.50
N TYR A 189 -19.72 -9.65 12.51
CA TYR A 189 -20.13 -9.54 11.11
C TYR A 189 -19.43 -10.55 10.18
N PHE A 190 -18.64 -11.46 10.72
CA PHE A 190 -17.89 -12.44 9.92
C PHE A 190 -18.82 -13.24 8.97
N ASP A 191 -19.98 -13.67 9.48
CA ASP A 191 -20.93 -14.51 8.75
C ASP A 191 -21.71 -13.73 7.66
N GLN A 192 -21.72 -12.40 7.74
CA GLN A 192 -22.53 -11.55 6.86
C GLN A 192 -21.90 -11.39 5.47
N TYR A 193 -20.56 -11.45 5.37
CA TYR A 193 -19.84 -11.07 4.15
C TYR A 193 -19.42 -12.25 3.26
N PHE A 194 -19.36 -13.48 3.78
CA PHE A 194 -18.92 -14.65 3.04
C PHE A 194 -19.81 -15.87 3.25
N SER A 195 -21.11 -15.67 3.24
CA SER A 195 -22.08 -16.75 3.44
C SER A 195 -21.90 -17.92 2.45
N TRP A 196 -21.52 -17.63 1.21
CA TRP A 196 -21.29 -18.66 0.17
C TRP A 196 -20.04 -19.52 0.40
N ASN A 197 -19.13 -19.11 1.28
CA ASN A 197 -17.88 -19.84 1.57
C ASN A 197 -17.54 -19.81 3.06
N LEU A 198 -18.56 -19.73 3.90
CA LEU A 198 -18.42 -19.52 5.35
C LEU A 198 -17.55 -20.58 6.00
N GLU A 199 -17.77 -21.87 5.70
CA GLU A 199 -17.02 -22.98 6.29
C GLU A 199 -15.51 -22.87 6.00
N ASN A 200 -15.14 -22.61 4.75
CA ASN A 200 -13.75 -22.44 4.35
C ASN A 200 -13.11 -21.21 4.99
N ASN A 201 -13.85 -20.11 5.10
CA ASN A 201 -13.37 -18.88 5.71
C ASN A 201 -13.21 -19.03 7.23
N LEU A 202 -14.12 -19.72 7.90
CA LEU A 202 -13.99 -20.07 9.33
C LEU A 202 -12.76 -20.94 9.56
N LYS A 203 -12.55 -21.96 8.72
CA LYS A 203 -11.37 -22.80 8.78
C LYS A 203 -10.09 -21.97 8.55
N LYS A 204 -10.08 -21.10 7.55
CA LYS A 204 -8.96 -20.18 7.26
C LYS A 204 -8.68 -19.28 8.47
N LYS A 205 -9.71 -18.65 9.06
CA LYS A 205 -9.58 -17.82 10.26
C LYS A 205 -8.95 -18.57 11.41
N GLN A 206 -9.35 -19.81 11.65
CA GLN A 206 -8.85 -20.61 12.76
C GLN A 206 -7.44 -21.16 12.54
N THR A 207 -7.04 -21.42 11.30
CA THR A 207 -5.76 -22.08 10.98
C THR A 207 -4.65 -21.15 10.55
N MET A 208 -4.98 -20.01 9.96
CA MET A 208 -3.99 -19.09 9.35
C MET A 208 -3.80 -17.82 10.15
N TYR A 209 -4.85 -17.34 10.82
CA TYR A 209 -4.81 -16.07 11.54
C TYR A 209 -4.91 -16.28 13.03
N GLN A 210 -4.00 -15.67 13.78
CA GLN A 210 -4.06 -15.70 15.24
C GLN A 210 -4.75 -14.42 15.75
N PRO A 211 -5.63 -14.52 16.77
CA PRO A 211 -6.24 -13.33 17.36
C PRO A 211 -5.20 -12.30 17.79
N ASN A 212 -5.42 -11.03 17.45
CA ASN A 212 -4.59 -9.94 17.89
C ASN A 212 -5.16 -9.31 19.17
N PRO A 213 -4.56 -9.54 20.34
CA PRO A 213 -5.05 -8.95 21.60
C PRO A 213 -4.85 -7.44 21.66
N ASN A 214 -4.00 -6.88 20.78
CA ASN A 214 -3.66 -5.46 20.74
C ASN A 214 -4.29 -4.74 19.53
N ILE A 215 -5.36 -5.29 18.97
CA ILE A 215 -5.97 -4.79 17.73
C ILE A 215 -6.36 -3.30 17.80
N GLU A 216 -6.85 -2.83 18.95
CA GLU A 216 -7.22 -1.41 19.11
C GLU A 216 -5.98 -0.50 19.16
N GLN A 217 -4.87 -0.98 19.74
CA GLN A 217 -3.59 -0.26 19.71
C GLN A 217 -3.03 -0.20 18.28
N ASP A 218 -3.13 -1.30 17.53
CA ASP A 218 -2.73 -1.35 16.13
C ASP A 218 -3.56 -0.40 15.26
N LYS A 219 -4.87 -0.32 15.48
CA LYS A 219 -5.74 0.64 14.79
C LYS A 219 -5.34 2.09 15.08
N GLU A 220 -5.02 2.41 16.32
CA GLU A 220 -4.60 3.76 16.68
C GLU A 220 -3.24 4.10 16.07
N SER A 221 -2.27 3.16 16.10
CA SER A 221 -0.97 3.34 15.46
C SER A 221 -1.11 3.52 13.94
N ALA A 222 -1.98 2.74 13.30
CA ALA A 222 -2.26 2.87 11.88
C ALA A 222 -2.86 4.23 11.50
N LYS A 223 -3.74 4.80 12.34
CA LYS A 223 -4.26 6.18 12.14
C LYS A 223 -3.16 7.23 12.22
N GLN A 224 -2.23 7.08 13.17
CA GLN A 224 -1.10 8.00 13.30
C GLN A 224 -0.19 7.96 12.06
N VAL A 225 0.10 6.77 11.54
CA VAL A 225 0.85 6.61 10.29
C VAL A 225 0.09 7.21 9.11
N ALA A 226 -1.22 6.96 9.00
CA ALA A 226 -2.05 7.55 7.95
C ALA A 226 -2.02 9.08 7.99
N GLN A 227 -2.07 9.68 9.18
CA GLN A 227 -1.98 11.12 9.34
C GLN A 227 -0.60 11.64 8.94
N ALA A 228 0.48 11.01 9.40
CA ALA A 228 1.85 11.37 9.03
C ALA A 228 2.07 11.33 7.50
N CYS A 229 1.59 10.28 6.84
CA CYS A 229 1.66 10.17 5.38
C CYS A 229 0.88 11.31 4.68
N ARG A 230 -0.31 11.68 5.18
CA ARG A 230 -1.09 12.81 4.62
C ARG A 230 -0.38 14.15 4.81
N ASP A 231 0.17 14.37 5.99
CA ASP A 231 0.87 15.62 6.33
C ASP A 231 2.13 15.79 5.47
N ASP A 232 2.75 14.68 5.07
CA ASP A 232 3.89 14.64 4.16
C ASP A 232 3.50 14.70 2.67
N GLY A 233 2.21 14.69 2.34
CA GLY A 233 1.69 14.85 0.97
C GLY A 233 1.38 13.57 0.22
N TRP A 234 1.45 12.40 0.84
CA TRP A 234 1.04 11.13 0.25
C TRP A 234 -0.49 11.05 0.10
N LEU A 235 -0.92 10.45 -1.00
CA LEU A 235 -2.33 10.14 -1.27
C LEU A 235 -2.62 8.67 -0.93
N PHE A 236 -3.90 8.36 -0.69
CA PHE A 236 -4.35 6.99 -0.48
C PHE A 236 -5.30 6.53 -1.57
N ALA A 237 -5.20 5.26 -1.91
CA ALA A 237 -6.13 4.58 -2.80
C ALA A 237 -6.65 3.29 -2.18
N SER A 238 -7.88 2.93 -2.50
CA SER A 238 -8.37 1.58 -2.28
C SER A 238 -7.77 0.64 -3.32
N HIS A 239 -7.15 -0.45 -2.83
CA HIS A 239 -6.72 -1.58 -3.67
C HIS A 239 -7.67 -2.79 -3.48
N THR A 240 -8.94 -2.51 -3.22
CA THR A 240 -9.98 -3.36 -2.67
C THR A 240 -9.62 -3.94 -1.28
N TRP A 241 -10.59 -4.24 -0.43
CA TRP A 241 -10.29 -4.79 0.89
C TRP A 241 -9.58 -6.14 0.81
N GLY A 242 -10.05 -7.02 -0.07
CA GLY A 242 -9.57 -8.40 -0.20
C GLY A 242 -8.65 -8.66 -1.39
N HIS A 243 -8.03 -7.64 -1.99
CA HIS A 243 -7.21 -7.78 -3.20
C HIS A 243 -7.96 -8.52 -4.33
N ASN A 244 -9.21 -8.13 -4.58
CA ASN A 244 -10.09 -8.83 -5.51
C ASN A 244 -9.86 -8.39 -6.95
N LYS A 245 -9.71 -9.37 -7.86
CA LYS A 245 -9.75 -9.13 -9.29
C LYS A 245 -11.16 -8.71 -9.70
N VAL A 246 -11.31 -7.49 -10.20
CA VAL A 246 -12.62 -6.89 -10.49
C VAL A 246 -13.14 -7.27 -11.88
N GLY A 247 -12.25 -7.55 -12.86
CA GLY A 247 -12.60 -7.73 -14.26
C GLY A 247 -13.25 -9.09 -14.59
N ASP A 248 -12.51 -10.19 -14.46
CA ASP A 248 -12.88 -11.47 -15.09
C ASP A 248 -13.73 -12.43 -14.26
N SER A 249 -13.79 -12.27 -12.94
CA SER A 249 -14.39 -13.29 -12.06
C SER A 249 -15.21 -12.70 -10.91
N GLY A 250 -15.36 -11.37 -10.88
CA GLY A 250 -16.07 -10.68 -9.82
C GLY A 250 -17.57 -10.63 -10.10
N SER A 251 -18.39 -11.23 -9.23
CA SER A 251 -19.80 -10.83 -9.19
C SER A 251 -19.92 -9.45 -8.53
N TYR A 252 -20.93 -8.69 -8.92
CA TYR A 252 -21.28 -7.43 -8.26
C TYR A 252 -21.41 -7.59 -6.74
N GLU A 253 -22.02 -8.68 -6.29
CA GLU A 253 -22.21 -9.01 -4.87
C GLU A 253 -20.87 -9.17 -4.12
N ARG A 254 -19.88 -9.79 -4.76
CA ARG A 254 -18.54 -9.93 -4.19
C ARG A 254 -17.85 -8.59 -4.04
N PHE A 255 -17.94 -7.76 -5.07
CA PHE A 255 -17.35 -6.42 -5.05
C PHE A 255 -18.05 -5.51 -4.03
N GLU A 256 -19.39 -5.58 -3.95
CA GLU A 256 -20.16 -4.86 -2.94
C GLU A 256 -19.79 -5.29 -1.52
N SER A 257 -19.65 -6.59 -1.27
CA SER A 257 -19.21 -7.13 0.03
C SER A 257 -17.81 -6.66 0.39
N ASP A 258 -16.89 -6.66 -0.56
CA ASP A 258 -15.53 -6.16 -0.38
C ASP A 258 -15.50 -4.66 -0.04
N SER A 259 -16.29 -3.87 -0.77
CA SER A 259 -16.40 -2.42 -0.53
C SER A 259 -17.00 -2.12 0.86
N ARG A 260 -17.97 -2.90 1.31
CA ARG A 260 -18.52 -2.77 2.67
C ARG A 260 -17.50 -3.10 3.75
N LEU A 261 -16.62 -4.10 3.54
CA LEU A 261 -15.52 -4.39 4.46
C LEU A 261 -14.50 -3.26 4.47
N TRP A 262 -14.19 -2.68 3.30
CA TRP A 262 -13.37 -1.48 3.22
C TRP A 262 -13.94 -0.34 4.06
N ASP A 263 -15.21 -0.02 3.86
CA ASP A 263 -15.88 1.05 4.60
C ASP A 263 -15.91 0.80 6.12
N ARG A 264 -15.95 -0.46 6.52
CA ARG A 264 -16.03 -0.85 7.93
C ARG A 264 -14.66 -0.90 8.62
N GLU A 265 -13.63 -1.40 7.95
CA GLU A 265 -12.34 -1.71 8.57
C GLU A 265 -11.22 -0.75 8.20
N VAL A 266 -11.22 -0.19 6.98
CA VAL A 266 -10.12 0.65 6.49
C VAL A 266 -10.48 2.13 6.55
N LYS A 267 -11.65 2.50 6.06
CA LYS A 267 -12.12 3.90 6.05
C LYS A 267 -12.07 4.59 7.41
N PRO A 268 -12.41 3.96 8.55
CA PRO A 268 -12.30 4.60 9.87
C PRO A 268 -10.87 4.92 10.31
N LEU A 269 -9.87 4.28 9.67
CA LEU A 269 -8.45 4.48 9.95
C LEU A 269 -7.83 5.53 9.02
N LEU A 270 -8.28 5.56 7.76
CA LEU A 270 -7.74 6.46 6.73
C LEU A 270 -8.59 7.73 6.54
N GLY A 271 -9.89 7.70 6.81
CA GLY A 271 -10.83 8.71 6.32
C GLY A 271 -11.29 8.41 4.89
N ASP A 272 -11.90 9.41 4.24
CA ASP A 272 -12.40 9.28 2.87
C ASP A 272 -11.26 9.13 1.86
N VAL A 273 -11.46 8.21 0.91
CA VAL A 273 -10.55 7.90 -0.20
C VAL A 273 -11.38 7.87 -1.48
N ASP A 274 -10.95 8.60 -2.49
CA ASP A 274 -11.67 8.76 -3.78
C ASP A 274 -10.86 8.20 -4.97
N ILE A 275 -9.73 7.53 -4.70
CA ILE A 275 -8.89 6.86 -5.69
C ILE A 275 -9.04 5.35 -5.52
N ILE A 276 -9.19 4.65 -6.63
CA ILE A 276 -9.15 3.18 -6.70
C ILE A 276 -8.03 2.76 -7.64
N ILE A 277 -7.15 1.89 -7.18
CA ILE A 277 -6.19 1.16 -8.00
C ILE A 277 -6.63 -0.30 -8.03
N TYR A 278 -7.00 -0.80 -9.21
CA TYR A 278 -7.54 -2.15 -9.35
C TYR A 278 -6.43 -3.20 -9.23
N PRO A 279 -6.60 -4.23 -8.35
CA PRO A 279 -5.69 -5.35 -8.29
C PRO A 279 -5.66 -6.13 -9.60
N GLN A 280 -4.48 -6.54 -10.01
CA GLN A 280 -4.24 -7.41 -11.18
C GLN A 280 -4.68 -6.80 -12.54
N GLY A 281 -4.91 -5.50 -12.61
CA GLY A 281 -5.19 -4.77 -13.84
C GLY A 281 -6.63 -4.86 -14.32
#